data_81f2ef3f1ce2e83268f7bc37a87c9c81
#
_entry.id   81f2ef3f1ce2e83268f7bc37a87c9c81
#
_cell.length_a   1.000
_cell.length_b   1.000
_cell.length_c   1.000
_cell.angle_alpha   90.00
_cell.angle_beta   90.00
_cell.angle_gamma   90.00
#
_symmetry.space_group_name_H-M   'P 1'
#
loop_
_entity.id
_entity.type
_entity.pdbx_description
1 polymer ?
#
loop_
_entity_poly.entity_id
_entity_poly.type
_entity_poly.pdbx_seq_one_letter_code
_entity_poly.pdbx_strand_id
1 'polypeptide(L)'
;NPFEYYGSKSIYYNPIGQGCVMSVFQDSNRHLWISADNEGLYELGIDGRRLRHYHPDYSENSVPNVVMCIYEDTDYNLWIGSYGQGLAKLDKATGKCEHFQQINNPIVYSIAEDKKKNLYFGVFGSGFYQYNLQSRKLEHYESSKDEKGDLKCDELVNDWINYIFCDSEGLVWLGHYKGVSCFNPETKSFLNYKQT
;
A
#
# COMPACT_ATOMS: atom_id res chain seq x y z
N ASN A 1 7.21 32.06 6.38
CA ASN A 1 7.79 30.73 6.43
C ASN A 1 7.10 29.89 5.34
N PRO A 2 7.82 29.33 4.37
CA PRO A 2 7.21 28.55 3.28
C PRO A 2 6.75 27.14 3.75
N PHE A 3 7.01 26.76 5.01
CA PHE A 3 6.64 25.47 5.56
C PHE A 3 5.56 25.61 6.62
N GLU A 4 4.51 24.81 6.49
CA GLU A 4 3.52 24.60 7.53
C GLU A 4 3.81 23.29 8.26
N TYR A 5 3.71 23.32 9.58
CA TYR A 5 3.96 22.15 10.42
C TYR A 5 2.66 21.62 11.01
N TYR A 6 2.35 20.37 10.65
CA TYR A 6 1.21 19.62 11.21
C TYR A 6 1.75 18.58 12.19
N GLY A 7 1.49 18.75 13.50
CA GLY A 7 1.98 17.81 14.48
C GLY A 7 1.79 18.28 15.93
N SER A 8 2.16 17.44 16.89
CA SER A 8 1.94 17.63 18.32
C SER A 8 2.60 18.89 18.90
N LYS A 9 3.61 19.43 18.23
CA LYS A 9 4.32 20.65 18.63
C LYS A 9 3.82 21.91 17.93
N SER A 10 2.76 21.83 17.09
CA SER A 10 2.15 23.01 16.49
C SER A 10 1.48 23.85 17.57
N ILE A 11 1.87 25.12 17.67
CA ILE A 11 1.29 26.07 18.65
C ILE A 11 -0.10 26.60 18.22
N TYR A 12 -0.45 26.41 16.95
CA TYR A 12 -1.70 26.94 16.39
C TYR A 12 -2.79 25.90 16.22
N TYR A 13 -2.44 24.73 15.71
CA TYR A 13 -3.38 23.66 15.42
C TYR A 13 -2.65 22.33 15.20
N ASN A 14 -3.13 21.27 15.85
CA ASN A 14 -2.65 19.91 15.62
C ASN A 14 -3.79 19.07 15.04
N PRO A 15 -3.90 18.96 13.71
CA PRO A 15 -4.95 18.17 13.07
C PRO A 15 -4.72 16.67 13.15
N ILE A 16 -3.50 16.23 13.43
CA ILE A 16 -3.08 14.84 13.62
C ILE A 16 -2.61 14.60 15.05
N GLY A 17 -2.58 13.35 15.49
CA GLY A 17 -2.19 12.96 16.84
C GLY A 17 -0.70 13.10 17.13
N GLN A 18 -0.19 12.28 18.04
CA GLN A 18 1.21 12.33 18.49
C GLN A 18 2.07 11.20 17.92
N GLY A 19 1.47 10.22 17.26
CA GLY A 19 2.15 9.10 16.63
C GLY A 19 3.09 9.52 15.50
N CYS A 20 4.09 8.68 15.20
CA CYS A 20 4.92 8.88 14.03
C CYS A 20 4.07 8.81 12.75
N VAL A 21 4.24 9.77 11.86
CA VAL A 21 3.59 9.71 10.54
C VAL A 21 4.24 8.60 9.72
N MET A 22 3.43 7.64 9.28
CA MET A 22 3.86 6.48 8.51
C MET A 22 3.63 6.67 7.02
N SER A 23 2.53 7.31 6.63
CA SER A 23 2.16 7.55 5.25
C SER A 23 1.40 8.85 5.07
N VAL A 24 1.58 9.48 3.91
CA VAL A 24 0.87 10.67 3.47
C VAL A 24 0.42 10.44 2.04
N PHE A 25 -0.86 10.71 1.76
CA PHE A 25 -1.45 10.54 0.44
C PHE A 25 -2.45 11.65 0.16
N GLN A 26 -2.50 12.17 -1.05
CA GLN A 26 -3.53 13.11 -1.49
C GLN A 26 -4.49 12.42 -2.46
N ASP A 27 -5.78 12.39 -2.11
CA ASP A 27 -6.82 11.82 -2.97
C ASP A 27 -7.24 12.75 -4.12
N SER A 28 -8.07 12.26 -5.02
CA SER A 28 -8.59 12.99 -6.18
C SER A 28 -9.44 14.22 -5.81
N ASN A 29 -10.01 14.25 -4.62
CA ASN A 29 -10.73 15.40 -4.06
C ASN A 29 -9.80 16.42 -3.40
N ARG A 30 -8.48 16.19 -3.48
CA ARG A 30 -7.43 16.99 -2.85
C ARG A 30 -7.47 16.95 -1.31
N HIS A 31 -8.13 15.96 -0.72
CA HIS A 31 -8.01 15.71 0.70
C HIS A 31 -6.66 15.03 0.98
N LEU A 32 -6.06 15.41 2.09
CA LEU A 32 -4.80 14.83 2.54
C LEU A 32 -5.10 13.74 3.58
N TRP A 33 -4.68 12.54 3.25
CA TRP A 33 -4.76 11.38 4.12
C TRP A 33 -3.43 11.17 4.82
N ILE A 34 -3.43 11.09 6.12
CA ILE A 34 -2.23 10.92 6.94
C ILE A 34 -2.45 9.75 7.87
N SER A 35 -1.54 8.79 7.85
CA SER A 35 -1.51 7.75 8.87
C SER A 35 -0.49 8.05 9.95
N ALA A 36 -0.84 7.76 11.19
CA ALA A 36 0.04 7.87 12.32
C ALA A 36 0.06 6.55 13.10
N ASP A 37 1.23 6.21 13.63
CA ASP A 37 1.46 4.94 14.33
C ASP A 37 0.51 4.77 15.51
N ASN A 38 -0.21 3.63 15.51
CA ASN A 38 -1.26 3.28 16.47
C ASN A 38 -2.46 4.24 16.54
N GLU A 39 -2.60 5.17 15.60
CA GLU A 39 -3.68 6.15 15.59
C GLU A 39 -4.62 6.02 14.37
N GLY A 40 -4.33 5.10 13.45
CA GLY A 40 -5.12 4.88 12.23
C GLY A 40 -4.94 5.98 11.20
N LEU A 41 -6.04 6.58 10.72
CA LEU A 41 -6.04 7.54 9.61
C LEU A 41 -6.68 8.87 9.98
N TYR A 42 -6.06 9.94 9.50
CA TYR A 42 -6.61 11.30 9.51
C TYR A 42 -6.92 11.75 8.09
N GLU A 43 -8.09 12.33 7.89
CA GLU A 43 -8.50 13.00 6.67
C GLU A 43 -8.49 14.50 6.91
N LEU A 44 -7.68 15.24 6.16
CA LEU A 44 -7.62 16.70 6.20
C LEU A 44 -8.21 17.28 4.91
N GLY A 45 -8.96 18.35 5.04
CA GLY A 45 -9.45 19.12 3.90
C GLY A 45 -8.34 19.91 3.22
N ILE A 46 -8.69 20.54 2.12
CA ILE A 46 -7.78 21.39 1.32
C ILE A 46 -7.21 22.58 2.11
N ASP A 47 -7.89 22.99 3.16
CA ASP A 47 -7.49 24.04 4.09
C ASP A 47 -6.62 23.53 5.25
N GLY A 48 -6.25 22.23 5.22
CA GLY A 48 -5.46 21.57 6.25
C GLY A 48 -6.23 21.25 7.54
N ARG A 49 -7.52 21.58 7.63
CA ARG A 49 -8.32 21.23 8.81
C ARG A 49 -8.68 19.76 8.79
N ARG A 50 -8.67 19.13 9.98
CA ARG A 50 -9.12 17.76 10.13
C ARG A 50 -10.62 17.65 9.87
N LEU A 51 -10.98 16.89 8.83
CA LEU A 51 -12.35 16.55 8.52
C LEU A 51 -12.81 15.34 9.33
N ARG A 52 -11.96 14.31 9.42
CA ARG A 52 -12.26 13.08 10.11
C ARG A 52 -11.02 12.42 10.70
N HIS A 53 -11.23 11.64 11.75
CA HIS A 53 -10.26 10.72 12.32
C HIS A 53 -10.88 9.32 12.34
N TYR A 54 -10.28 8.41 11.61
CA TYR A 54 -10.64 7.00 11.57
C TYR A 54 -9.76 6.27 12.59
N HIS A 55 -10.24 6.23 13.82
CA HIS A 55 -9.51 5.65 14.94
C HIS A 55 -9.68 4.13 14.97
N PRO A 56 -8.62 3.35 15.21
CA PRO A 56 -8.72 1.90 15.40
C PRO A 56 -9.54 1.58 16.67
N ASP A 57 -10.54 0.71 16.51
CA ASP A 57 -11.40 0.26 17.62
C ASP A 57 -11.28 -1.24 17.89
N TYR A 58 -10.34 -1.91 17.20
CA TYR A 58 -10.05 -3.34 17.30
C TYR A 58 -11.21 -4.27 16.90
N SER A 59 -12.29 -3.75 16.32
CA SER A 59 -13.34 -4.55 15.72
C SER A 59 -12.88 -5.19 14.41
N GLU A 60 -13.62 -6.20 13.92
CA GLU A 60 -13.30 -6.91 12.67
C GLU A 60 -13.22 -5.97 11.44
N ASN A 61 -14.02 -4.90 11.44
CA ASN A 61 -14.07 -3.92 10.35
C ASN A 61 -13.38 -2.60 10.71
N SER A 62 -12.52 -2.61 11.71
CA SER A 62 -11.75 -1.44 12.14
C SER A 62 -10.72 -1.02 11.10
N VAL A 63 -10.41 0.27 11.06
CA VAL A 63 -9.18 0.75 10.40
C VAL A 63 -7.96 0.11 11.06
N PRO A 64 -6.94 -0.32 10.29
CA PRO A 64 -5.72 -0.85 10.86
C PRO A 64 -5.02 0.12 11.81
N ASN A 65 -4.41 -0.43 12.87
CA ASN A 65 -3.67 0.37 13.86
C ASN A 65 -2.47 1.09 13.26
N VAL A 66 -1.71 0.36 12.42
CA VAL A 66 -0.49 0.85 11.77
C VAL A 66 -0.67 0.78 10.26
N VAL A 67 -0.98 1.91 9.66
CA VAL A 67 -1.16 2.03 8.21
C VAL A 67 0.17 2.43 7.58
N MET A 68 0.70 1.57 6.70
CA MET A 68 1.99 1.74 6.04
C MET A 68 1.89 2.46 4.69
N CYS A 69 0.81 2.26 3.97
CA CYS A 69 0.56 2.92 2.69
C CYS A 69 -0.92 3.15 2.45
N ILE A 70 -1.22 4.15 1.64
CA ILE A 70 -2.57 4.57 1.26
C ILE A 70 -2.57 4.75 -0.25
N TYR A 71 -3.62 4.28 -0.91
CA TYR A 71 -3.78 4.37 -2.35
C TYR A 71 -5.24 4.60 -2.72
N GLU A 72 -5.54 5.48 -3.65
CA GLU A 72 -6.88 5.63 -4.24
C GLU A 72 -6.87 5.00 -5.64
N ASP A 73 -7.76 4.04 -5.88
CA ASP A 73 -7.90 3.40 -7.18
C ASP A 73 -8.67 4.29 -8.19
N THR A 74 -8.69 3.88 -9.44
CA THR A 74 -9.39 4.63 -10.51
C THR A 74 -10.91 4.65 -10.35
N ASP A 75 -11.49 3.87 -9.45
CA ASP A 75 -12.90 3.90 -9.04
C ASP A 75 -13.11 4.69 -7.73
N TYR A 76 -12.10 5.47 -7.28
CA TYR A 76 -12.11 6.32 -6.08
C TYR A 76 -12.24 5.56 -4.75
N ASN A 77 -11.95 4.26 -4.74
CA ASN A 77 -11.87 3.52 -3.49
C ASN A 77 -10.52 3.77 -2.81
N LEU A 78 -10.53 3.87 -1.50
CA LEU A 78 -9.32 4.05 -0.71
C LEU A 78 -8.85 2.69 -0.18
N TRP A 79 -7.64 2.32 -0.58
CA TRP A 79 -6.96 1.10 -0.18
C TRP A 79 -5.90 1.41 0.86
N ILE A 80 -5.78 0.52 1.83
CA ILE A 80 -4.91 0.68 2.99
C ILE A 80 -4.04 -0.56 3.11
N GLY A 81 -2.74 -0.39 3.01
CA GLY A 81 -1.77 -1.41 3.39
C GLY A 81 -1.31 -1.19 4.83
N SER A 82 -1.22 -2.24 5.62
CA SER A 82 -0.94 -2.15 7.05
C SER A 82 0.21 -3.03 7.51
N TYR A 83 0.71 -2.76 8.70
CA TYR A 83 1.60 -3.65 9.44
C TYR A 83 0.75 -4.52 10.37
N GLY A 84 0.60 -5.78 10.03
CA GLY A 84 -0.06 -6.80 10.86
C GLY A 84 -1.53 -7.08 10.55
N GLN A 85 -2.20 -6.29 9.69
CA GLN A 85 -3.62 -6.48 9.31
C GLN A 85 -3.84 -6.57 7.79
N GLY A 86 -2.75 -6.64 7.01
CA GLY A 86 -2.77 -6.87 5.57
C GLY A 86 -3.31 -5.70 4.76
N LEU A 87 -4.07 -6.03 3.72
CA LEU A 87 -4.73 -5.09 2.83
C LEU A 87 -6.19 -4.90 3.25
N ALA A 88 -6.63 -3.66 3.27
CA ALA A 88 -8.02 -3.30 3.53
C ALA A 88 -8.52 -2.23 2.56
N LYS A 89 -9.83 -2.22 2.32
CA LYS A 89 -10.54 -1.18 1.58
C LYS A 89 -11.40 -0.37 2.54
N LEU A 90 -11.19 0.94 2.59
CA LEU A 90 -11.94 1.84 3.47
C LEU A 90 -13.23 2.32 2.81
N ASP A 91 -14.35 2.12 3.46
CA ASP A 91 -15.57 2.87 3.20
C ASP A 91 -15.50 4.24 3.87
N LYS A 92 -15.25 5.28 3.06
CA LYS A 92 -15.11 6.67 3.54
C LYS A 92 -16.38 7.18 4.25
N ALA A 93 -17.57 6.69 3.91
CA ALA A 93 -18.83 7.14 4.50
C ALA A 93 -19.03 6.59 5.92
N THR A 94 -18.81 5.29 6.09
CA THR A 94 -19.05 4.59 7.37
C THR A 94 -17.80 4.57 8.27
N GLY A 95 -16.61 4.67 7.66
CA GLY A 95 -15.33 4.51 8.36
C GLY A 95 -14.96 3.06 8.63
N LYS A 96 -15.67 2.11 8.03
CA LYS A 96 -15.40 0.68 8.16
C LYS A 96 -14.48 0.19 7.07
N CYS A 97 -13.69 -0.83 7.38
CA CYS A 97 -12.79 -1.49 6.46
C CYS A 97 -13.29 -2.89 6.08
N GLU A 98 -13.17 -3.21 4.79
CA GLU A 98 -13.22 -4.57 4.29
C GLU A 98 -11.80 -5.11 4.23
N HIS A 99 -11.47 -6.11 5.07
CA HIS A 99 -10.14 -6.70 5.15
C HIS A 99 -10.00 -7.89 4.20
N PHE A 100 -8.88 -7.96 3.48
CA PHE A 100 -8.54 -9.08 2.60
C PHE A 100 -7.91 -10.22 3.40
N GLN A 101 -8.70 -11.28 3.67
CA GLN A 101 -8.29 -12.44 4.47
C GLN A 101 -7.36 -13.42 3.75
N GLN A 102 -7.16 -13.24 2.43
CA GLN A 102 -6.47 -14.21 1.56
C GLN A 102 -4.97 -13.97 1.43
N ILE A 103 -4.40 -13.11 2.27
CA ILE A 103 -2.99 -12.71 2.22
C ILE A 103 -2.21 -13.47 3.29
N ASN A 104 -1.19 -14.23 2.88
CA ASN A 104 -0.42 -15.10 3.79
C ASN A 104 0.38 -14.35 4.87
N ASN A 105 0.84 -13.13 4.57
CA ASN A 105 1.55 -12.28 5.53
C ASN A 105 0.84 -10.92 5.63
N PRO A 106 0.51 -10.45 6.83
CA PRO A 106 -0.31 -9.26 6.98
C PRO A 106 0.47 -7.93 6.90
N ILE A 107 1.65 -7.87 6.26
CA ILE A 107 2.44 -6.64 6.15
C ILE A 107 2.47 -6.17 4.69
N VAL A 108 1.76 -5.07 4.39
CA VAL A 108 1.67 -4.47 3.06
C VAL A 108 2.29 -3.07 3.07
N TYR A 109 3.38 -2.90 2.30
CA TYR A 109 4.15 -1.64 2.27
C TYR A 109 3.81 -0.72 1.10
N SER A 110 3.31 -1.26 -0.01
CA SER A 110 3.09 -0.47 -1.21
C SER A 110 1.96 -1.03 -2.05
N ILE A 111 1.21 -0.13 -2.67
CA ILE A 111 0.07 -0.44 -3.54
C ILE A 111 0.21 0.39 -4.81
N ALA A 112 -0.10 -0.19 -5.97
CA ALA A 112 -0.18 0.49 -7.26
C ALA A 112 -1.28 -0.13 -8.11
N GLU A 113 -1.81 0.60 -9.09
CA GLU A 113 -2.82 0.13 -10.05
C GLU A 113 -2.33 0.34 -11.48
N ASP A 114 -2.62 -0.60 -12.37
CA ASP A 114 -2.41 -0.45 -13.81
C ASP A 114 -3.68 0.04 -14.53
N LYS A 115 -3.53 0.37 -15.82
CA LYS A 115 -4.64 0.85 -16.67
C LYS A 115 -5.73 -0.20 -16.92
N LYS A 116 -5.49 -1.48 -16.58
CA LYS A 116 -6.42 -2.59 -16.71
C LYS A 116 -7.17 -2.90 -15.42
N LYS A 117 -7.07 -2.01 -14.43
CA LYS A 117 -7.69 -2.14 -13.10
C LYS A 117 -7.16 -3.37 -12.33
N ASN A 118 -5.89 -3.69 -12.50
CA ASN A 118 -5.21 -4.60 -11.61
C ASN A 118 -4.52 -3.80 -10.52
N LEU A 119 -4.87 -4.10 -9.30
CA LEU A 119 -4.22 -3.59 -8.11
C LEU A 119 -3.07 -4.51 -7.74
N TYR A 120 -1.87 -3.97 -7.63
CA TYR A 120 -0.68 -4.68 -7.19
C TYR A 120 -0.32 -4.25 -5.79
N PHE A 121 -0.03 -5.19 -4.90
CA PHE A 121 0.41 -4.85 -3.55
C PHE A 121 1.52 -5.79 -3.08
N GLY A 122 2.59 -5.17 -2.58
CA GLY A 122 3.77 -5.85 -2.07
C GLY A 122 3.54 -6.30 -0.64
N VAL A 123 3.77 -7.59 -0.39
CA VAL A 123 3.64 -8.20 0.93
C VAL A 123 5.02 -8.61 1.42
N PHE A 124 5.41 -8.07 2.57
CA PHE A 124 6.75 -8.29 3.12
C PHE A 124 7.00 -9.78 3.44
N GLY A 125 8.00 -10.36 2.78
CA GLY A 125 8.36 -11.77 2.94
C GLY A 125 7.43 -12.76 2.26
N SER A 126 6.50 -12.27 1.40
CA SER A 126 5.54 -13.10 0.64
C SER A 126 5.36 -12.61 -0.80
N GLY A 127 6.35 -11.92 -1.37
CA GLY A 127 6.30 -11.42 -2.74
C GLY A 127 5.25 -10.33 -2.96
N PHE A 128 4.44 -10.47 -4.02
CA PHE A 128 3.37 -9.52 -4.30
C PHE A 128 2.12 -10.22 -4.83
N TYR A 129 1.01 -9.53 -4.75
CA TYR A 129 -0.28 -9.97 -5.26
C TYR A 129 -0.76 -9.04 -6.37
N GLN A 130 -1.46 -9.61 -7.33
CA GLN A 130 -2.23 -8.91 -8.36
C GLN A 130 -3.71 -9.20 -8.13
N TYR A 131 -4.50 -8.16 -7.89
CA TYR A 131 -5.94 -8.26 -7.70
C TYR A 131 -6.67 -7.47 -8.79
N ASN A 132 -7.43 -8.15 -9.64
CA ASN A 132 -8.22 -7.45 -10.65
C ASN A 132 -9.53 -6.96 -10.04
N LEU A 133 -9.74 -5.64 -10.05
CA LEU A 133 -10.88 -4.98 -9.42
C LEU A 133 -12.24 -5.35 -10.02
N GLN A 134 -12.27 -5.75 -11.31
CA GLN A 134 -13.50 -6.10 -12.03
C GLN A 134 -13.86 -7.58 -11.84
N SER A 135 -12.93 -8.48 -12.15
CA SER A 135 -13.14 -9.94 -12.06
C SER A 135 -13.00 -10.48 -10.64
N ARG A 136 -12.45 -9.68 -9.71
CA ARG A 136 -12.10 -10.07 -8.33
C ARG A 136 -11.13 -11.26 -8.25
N LYS A 137 -10.38 -11.50 -9.32
CA LYS A 137 -9.36 -12.54 -9.37
C LYS A 137 -8.12 -12.07 -8.63
N LEU A 138 -7.63 -12.89 -7.70
CA LEU A 138 -6.39 -12.68 -6.99
C LEU A 138 -5.32 -13.66 -7.53
N GLU A 139 -4.15 -13.16 -7.88
CA GLU A 139 -2.97 -13.95 -8.25
C GLU A 139 -1.83 -13.58 -7.32
N HIS A 140 -1.00 -14.57 -7.00
CA HIS A 140 0.14 -14.42 -6.07
C HIS A 140 1.43 -14.77 -6.78
N TYR A 141 2.45 -13.96 -6.59
CA TYR A 141 3.78 -14.11 -7.16
C TYR A 141 4.84 -14.06 -6.07
N GLU A 142 5.59 -15.13 -5.94
CA GLU A 142 6.69 -15.27 -4.98
C GLU A 142 7.94 -15.84 -5.64
N SER A 143 9.09 -15.67 -5.01
CA SER A 143 10.35 -16.21 -5.51
C SER A 143 10.33 -17.74 -5.45
N SER A 144 10.88 -18.39 -6.47
CA SER A 144 11.04 -19.83 -6.47
C SER A 144 12.51 -20.22 -6.68
N LYS A 145 12.84 -21.45 -6.30
CA LYS A 145 14.16 -22.04 -6.48
C LYS A 145 14.10 -23.17 -7.48
N ASP A 146 15.20 -23.36 -8.22
CA ASP A 146 15.37 -24.50 -9.09
C ASP A 146 15.69 -25.78 -8.29
N GLU A 147 15.87 -26.90 -8.98
CA GLU A 147 16.19 -28.21 -8.37
C GLU A 147 17.54 -28.21 -7.62
N LYS A 148 18.43 -27.24 -7.89
CA LYS A 148 19.71 -27.07 -7.20
C LYS A 148 19.61 -26.14 -5.99
N GLY A 149 18.45 -25.52 -5.76
CA GLY A 149 18.22 -24.56 -4.70
C GLY A 149 18.62 -23.12 -5.07
N ASP A 150 18.98 -22.85 -6.32
CA ASP A 150 19.27 -21.50 -6.83
C ASP A 150 17.99 -20.76 -7.24
N LEU A 151 17.97 -19.44 -7.04
CA LEU A 151 16.84 -18.61 -7.49
C LEU A 151 16.74 -18.60 -9.01
N LYS A 152 15.55 -18.87 -9.53
CA LYS A 152 15.28 -18.77 -10.95
C LYS A 152 15.38 -17.31 -11.39
N CYS A 153 16.17 -17.05 -12.43
CA CYS A 153 16.47 -15.70 -12.88
C CYS A 153 15.35 -15.04 -13.73
N ASP A 154 14.43 -15.85 -14.21
CA ASP A 154 13.25 -15.47 -14.99
C ASP A 154 11.98 -15.31 -14.16
N GLU A 155 12.09 -15.48 -12.83
CA GLU A 155 11.04 -15.28 -11.85
C GLU A 155 11.41 -14.17 -10.86
N LEU A 156 10.52 -13.87 -9.92
CA LEU A 156 10.81 -12.95 -8.83
C LEU A 156 12.00 -13.46 -8.00
N VAL A 157 12.98 -12.60 -7.74
CA VAL A 157 14.21 -13.00 -7.04
C VAL A 157 14.24 -12.69 -5.55
N ASN A 158 13.21 -12.01 -5.04
CA ASN A 158 13.10 -11.68 -3.61
C ASN A 158 11.66 -11.36 -3.20
N ASP A 159 11.22 -11.92 -2.07
CA ASP A 159 9.86 -11.76 -1.56
C ASP A 159 9.68 -10.56 -0.61
N TRP A 160 10.74 -9.84 -0.31
CA TRP A 160 10.68 -8.64 0.53
C TRP A 160 10.44 -7.40 -0.32
N ILE A 161 9.18 -7.22 -0.74
CA ILE A 161 8.79 -6.11 -1.60
C ILE A 161 8.49 -4.89 -0.74
N ASN A 162 9.28 -3.83 -0.94
CA ASN A 162 9.15 -2.57 -0.21
C ASN A 162 8.38 -1.51 -0.99
N TYR A 163 8.43 -1.59 -2.32
CA TYR A 163 7.81 -0.59 -3.20
C TYR A 163 7.32 -1.21 -4.49
N ILE A 164 6.14 -0.77 -4.95
CA ILE A 164 5.56 -1.15 -6.25
C ILE A 164 5.20 0.12 -7.02
N PHE A 165 5.48 0.10 -8.32
CA PHE A 165 5.14 1.16 -9.24
C PHE A 165 4.68 0.57 -10.58
N CYS A 166 3.53 1.03 -11.10
CA CYS A 166 3.08 0.72 -12.46
C CYS A 166 3.46 1.86 -13.38
N ASP A 167 4.23 1.58 -14.45
CA ASP A 167 4.63 2.59 -15.40
C ASP A 167 3.58 2.85 -16.48
N SER A 168 3.85 3.83 -17.35
CA SER A 168 2.93 4.21 -18.44
C SER A 168 2.76 3.14 -19.50
N GLU A 169 3.69 2.20 -19.61
CA GLU A 169 3.67 1.08 -20.57
C GLU A 169 2.96 -0.15 -20.00
N GLY A 170 2.59 -0.12 -18.72
CA GLY A 170 1.88 -1.21 -18.04
C GLY A 170 2.81 -2.25 -17.43
N LEU A 171 4.10 -1.94 -17.30
CA LEU A 171 5.03 -2.77 -16.56
C LEU A 171 4.96 -2.45 -15.07
N VAL A 172 5.17 -3.46 -14.23
CA VAL A 172 5.16 -3.35 -12.78
C VAL A 172 6.58 -3.46 -12.24
N TRP A 173 7.04 -2.40 -11.61
CA TRP A 173 8.36 -2.29 -11.02
C TRP A 173 8.30 -2.60 -9.53
N LEU A 174 9.14 -3.52 -9.09
CA LEU A 174 9.18 -4.06 -7.74
C LEU A 174 10.54 -3.74 -7.10
N GLY A 175 10.53 -2.82 -6.14
CA GLY A 175 11.71 -2.53 -5.32
C GLY A 175 11.80 -3.52 -4.16
N HIS A 176 12.93 -4.20 -4.01
CA HIS A 176 13.17 -5.20 -2.97
C HIS A 176 14.61 -5.19 -2.46
N TYR A 177 14.90 -5.93 -1.40
CA TYR A 177 16.22 -5.92 -0.76
C TYR A 177 17.40 -6.27 -1.69
N LYS A 178 17.17 -7.07 -2.76
CA LYS A 178 18.22 -7.50 -3.70
C LYS A 178 18.32 -6.64 -4.96
N GLY A 179 17.57 -5.56 -5.07
CA GLY A 179 17.55 -4.67 -6.24
C GLY A 179 16.14 -4.36 -6.73
N VAL A 180 15.94 -4.45 -8.04
CA VAL A 180 14.66 -4.14 -8.69
C VAL A 180 14.29 -5.27 -9.64
N SER A 181 13.03 -5.69 -9.61
CA SER A 181 12.43 -6.57 -10.62
C SER A 181 11.39 -5.81 -11.42
N CYS A 182 11.36 -6.03 -12.72
CA CYS A 182 10.33 -5.54 -13.63
C CYS A 182 9.46 -6.73 -14.05
N PHE A 183 8.18 -6.68 -13.72
CA PHE A 183 7.19 -7.69 -14.09
C PHE A 183 6.35 -7.23 -15.26
N ASN A 184 6.22 -8.08 -16.27
CA ASN A 184 5.30 -7.86 -17.39
C ASN A 184 4.02 -8.67 -17.14
N PRO A 185 2.87 -8.04 -16.87
CA PRO A 185 1.62 -8.74 -16.56
C PRO A 185 1.03 -9.52 -17.73
N GLU A 186 1.36 -9.14 -18.98
CA GLU A 186 0.86 -9.80 -20.19
C GLU A 186 1.53 -11.17 -20.42
N THR A 187 2.85 -11.19 -20.27
CA THR A 187 3.66 -12.39 -20.50
C THR A 187 3.94 -13.17 -19.23
N LYS A 188 3.65 -12.56 -18.06
CA LYS A 188 3.97 -13.07 -16.72
C LYS A 188 5.46 -13.32 -16.51
N SER A 189 6.31 -12.57 -17.19
CA SER A 189 7.76 -12.69 -17.15
C SER A 189 8.39 -11.59 -16.28
N PHE A 190 9.59 -11.87 -15.79
CA PHE A 190 10.38 -10.95 -14.97
C PHE A 190 11.70 -10.60 -15.65
N LEU A 191 12.11 -9.35 -15.47
CA LEU A 191 13.47 -8.89 -15.74
C LEU A 191 14.06 -8.34 -14.43
N ASN A 192 15.17 -8.93 -13.99
CA ASN A 192 15.75 -8.64 -12.68
C ASN A 192 17.04 -7.83 -12.79
N TYR A 193 17.10 -6.71 -12.11
CA TYR A 193 18.25 -5.83 -11.98
C TYR A 193 18.84 -6.02 -10.59
N LYS A 194 19.95 -6.77 -10.51
CA LYS A 194 20.63 -7.05 -9.23
C LYS A 194 21.60 -5.94 -8.88
N GLN A 195 21.72 -5.67 -7.60
CA GLN A 195 22.83 -4.85 -7.08
C GLN A 195 24.14 -5.65 -7.25
N THR A 196 25.13 -5.05 -7.89
CA THR A 196 26.50 -5.60 -8.05
C THR A 196 27.35 -5.36 -6.82
#